data_cbbbbc0893ae840b83dcc4ce84822793
#
_entry.id   cbbbbc0893ae840b83dcc4ce84822793
#
_cell.length_a   1.000
_cell.length_b   1.000
_cell.length_c   1.000
_cell.angle_alpha   90.00
_cell.angle_beta   90.00
_cell.angle_gamma   90.00
#
_symmetry.space_group_name_H-M   'P 1'
#
loop_
_entity.id
_entity.type
_entity.pdbx_description
1 polymer ?
#
loop_
_entity_poly.entity_id
_entity_poly.type
_entity_poly.pdbx_seq_one_letter_code
_entity_poly.pdbx_strand_id
1 'polypeptide(L)'
;MKQLLKLTGCLALAGLFASCQSAQQEANYQIIPMPQEIVTAQGNPFILKSGVKILYPEGNEKMQRNAQFLADYLKTATGKDFVIEAGTEGKNAIVLTLGTANENPESYQLKVTGDGITIAGPTEAGVFYGIQSLRKSLPVAVGADISM
;
A
#
# COMPACT_ATOMS: atom_id res chain seq x y z
N MET A 1 -27.27 71.38 4.94
CA MET A 1 -28.12 70.21 4.65
C MET A 1 -27.22 68.98 4.71
N LYS A 2 -27.52 68.12 5.66
CA LYS A 2 -26.67 66.99 6.12
C LYS A 2 -26.88 65.75 5.26
N GLN A 3 -25.86 65.26 4.62
CA GLN A 3 -25.91 63.96 3.96
C GLN A 3 -25.31 62.90 4.94
N LEU A 4 -26.15 61.99 5.37
CA LEU A 4 -25.77 60.83 6.16
C LEU A 4 -25.07 59.79 5.25
N LEU A 5 -23.82 59.54 5.51
CA LEU A 5 -23.04 58.47 4.89
C LEU A 5 -23.36 57.16 5.61
N LYS A 6 -24.11 56.27 4.94
CA LYS A 6 -24.37 54.93 5.45
C LYS A 6 -23.19 54.02 5.12
N LEU A 7 -22.36 53.71 6.09
CA LEU A 7 -21.35 52.65 5.99
C LEU A 7 -22.04 51.29 6.10
N THR A 8 -22.15 50.60 4.97
CA THR A 8 -22.61 49.20 4.96
C THR A 8 -21.37 48.33 5.11
N GLY A 9 -21.16 47.80 6.31
CA GLY A 9 -20.09 46.85 6.59
C GLY A 9 -20.37 45.51 5.93
N CYS A 10 -19.55 45.17 4.93
CA CYS A 10 -19.51 43.84 4.32
C CYS A 10 -18.67 42.91 5.19
N LEU A 11 -19.33 42.14 6.04
CA LEU A 11 -18.63 41.12 6.87
C LEU A 11 -18.32 39.93 5.97
N ALA A 12 -17.09 39.88 5.45
CA ALA A 12 -16.58 38.74 4.70
C ALA A 12 -16.33 37.57 5.67
N LEU A 13 -17.25 36.61 5.67
CA LEU A 13 -17.11 35.35 6.37
C LEU A 13 -16.13 34.47 5.58
N ALA A 14 -14.84 34.56 5.91
CA ALA A 14 -13.82 33.67 5.37
C ALA A 14 -14.02 32.28 6.00
N GLY A 15 -14.70 31.40 5.28
CA GLY A 15 -14.83 29.99 5.63
C GLY A 15 -13.45 29.32 5.57
N LEU A 16 -12.88 28.98 6.71
CA LEU A 16 -11.73 28.10 6.84
C LEU A 16 -12.16 26.69 6.43
N PHE A 17 -11.98 26.33 5.17
CA PHE A 17 -12.01 24.93 4.75
C PHE A 17 -10.77 24.25 5.34
N ALA A 18 -10.88 23.67 6.52
CA ALA A 18 -9.92 22.72 7.03
C ALA A 18 -10.01 21.47 6.13
N SER A 19 -9.16 21.41 5.11
CA SER A 19 -8.94 20.20 4.34
C SER A 19 -8.34 19.17 5.30
N CYS A 20 -9.11 18.19 5.73
CA CYS A 20 -8.60 16.99 6.37
C CYS A 20 -7.81 16.20 5.32
N GLN A 21 -6.55 16.55 5.09
CA GLN A 21 -5.62 15.66 4.43
C GLN A 21 -5.34 14.51 5.40
N SER A 22 -5.72 13.30 5.00
CA SER A 22 -5.29 12.09 5.72
C SER A 22 -3.77 12.12 5.76
N ALA A 23 -3.17 11.95 6.94
CA ALA A 23 -1.74 11.88 7.08
C ALA A 23 -1.22 10.73 6.21
N GLN A 24 -0.32 11.02 5.27
CA GLN A 24 0.31 10.05 4.42
C GLN A 24 1.72 9.78 4.96
N GLN A 25 2.09 8.51 5.05
CA GLN A 25 3.43 8.09 5.45
C GLN A 25 4.10 7.36 4.29
N GLU A 26 5.42 7.44 4.21
CA GLU A 26 6.20 6.82 3.14
C GLU A 26 6.81 5.49 3.60
N ALA A 27 6.86 4.52 2.68
CA ALA A 27 7.57 3.27 2.88
C ALA A 27 9.09 3.51 2.88
N ASN A 28 9.82 2.73 3.69
CA ASN A 28 11.26 2.77 3.76
C ASN A 28 11.84 1.43 3.28
N TYR A 29 12.55 1.45 2.16
CA TYR A 29 13.14 0.25 1.57
C TYR A 29 14.56 -0.07 2.09
N GLN A 30 15.10 0.71 3.03
CA GLN A 30 16.34 0.39 3.74
C GLN A 30 16.08 -0.65 4.85
N ILE A 31 15.74 -1.87 4.45
CA ILE A 31 15.33 -2.94 5.35
C ILE A 31 16.47 -3.92 5.64
N ILE A 32 16.36 -4.66 6.76
CA ILE A 32 17.32 -5.70 7.15
C ILE A 32 16.59 -7.05 7.27
N PRO A 33 17.05 -8.14 6.62
CA PRO A 33 18.17 -8.17 5.67
C PRO A 33 17.89 -7.35 4.42
N MET A 34 18.93 -6.77 3.82
CA MET A 34 18.80 -5.98 2.61
C MET A 34 18.52 -6.91 1.41
N PRO A 35 17.56 -6.58 0.53
CA PRO A 35 17.41 -7.27 -0.74
C PRO A 35 18.71 -7.25 -1.57
N GLN A 36 18.95 -8.28 -2.37
CA GLN A 36 20.15 -8.35 -3.21
C GLN A 36 20.21 -7.21 -4.23
N GLU A 37 19.05 -6.79 -4.71
CA GLU A 37 18.94 -5.70 -5.66
C GLU A 37 17.72 -4.85 -5.33
N ILE A 38 17.87 -3.53 -5.39
CA ILE A 38 16.78 -2.55 -5.29
C ILE A 38 16.90 -1.62 -6.49
N VAL A 39 15.88 -1.64 -7.35
CA VAL A 39 15.79 -0.74 -8.51
C VAL A 39 14.67 0.25 -8.30
N THR A 40 15.00 1.53 -8.33
CA THR A 40 13.99 2.60 -8.25
C THR A 40 13.41 2.86 -9.64
N ALA A 41 12.11 2.67 -9.81
CA ALA A 41 11.41 3.01 -11.04
C ALA A 41 10.86 4.45 -10.99
N GLN A 42 10.77 5.09 -12.15
CA GLN A 42 10.05 6.35 -12.31
C GLN A 42 8.55 6.05 -12.39
N GLY A 43 7.73 6.80 -11.67
CA GLY A 43 6.27 6.63 -11.73
C GLY A 43 5.56 7.26 -10.54
N ASN A 44 4.24 7.17 -10.56
CA ASN A 44 3.43 7.55 -9.41
C ASN A 44 3.55 6.49 -8.31
N PRO A 45 3.60 6.91 -7.03
CA PRO A 45 3.59 5.96 -5.93
C PRO A 45 2.26 5.20 -5.86
N PHE A 46 2.30 3.97 -5.39
CA PHE A 46 1.10 3.23 -5.00
C PHE A 46 0.66 3.67 -3.62
N ILE A 47 -0.62 3.97 -3.46
CA ILE A 47 -1.17 4.35 -2.16
C ILE A 47 -1.88 3.16 -1.53
N LEU A 48 -1.26 2.62 -0.49
CA LEU A 48 -1.83 1.54 0.33
C LEU A 48 -2.89 2.14 1.27
N LYS A 49 -4.15 1.95 0.90
CA LYS A 49 -5.33 2.51 1.58
C LYS A 49 -6.46 1.49 1.67
N SER A 50 -7.57 1.85 2.30
CA SER A 50 -8.78 1.03 2.30
C SER A 50 -9.25 0.71 0.88
N GLY A 51 -9.76 -0.52 0.67
CA GLY A 51 -10.23 -1.00 -0.62
C GLY A 51 -9.15 -1.63 -1.51
N VAL A 52 -7.87 -1.61 -1.10
CA VAL A 52 -6.83 -2.43 -1.74
C VAL A 52 -7.11 -3.89 -1.41
N LYS A 53 -7.10 -4.76 -2.42
CA LYS A 53 -7.30 -6.20 -2.27
C LYS A 53 -5.97 -6.93 -2.24
N ILE A 54 -5.96 -8.13 -1.65
CA ILE A 54 -4.86 -9.06 -1.71
C ILE A 54 -5.31 -10.26 -2.53
N LEU A 55 -4.66 -10.47 -3.69
CA LEU A 55 -4.99 -11.52 -4.63
C LEU A 55 -3.99 -12.66 -4.51
N TYR A 56 -4.49 -13.90 -4.62
CA TYR A 56 -3.67 -15.12 -4.57
C TYR A 56 -4.18 -16.15 -5.59
N PRO A 57 -3.32 -17.08 -6.08
CA PRO A 57 -3.73 -18.11 -7.05
C PRO A 57 -4.83 -19.02 -6.47
N GLU A 58 -5.92 -19.19 -7.23
CA GLU A 58 -7.02 -20.06 -6.87
C GLU A 58 -6.55 -21.51 -6.62
N GLY A 59 -7.13 -22.17 -5.62
CA GLY A 59 -6.81 -23.56 -5.26
C GLY A 59 -5.48 -23.76 -4.53
N ASN A 60 -4.70 -22.71 -4.30
CA ASN A 60 -3.44 -22.79 -3.55
C ASN A 60 -3.63 -22.36 -2.09
N GLU A 61 -3.84 -23.34 -1.21
CA GLU A 61 -4.07 -23.10 0.22
C GLU A 61 -2.86 -22.43 0.92
N LYS A 62 -1.63 -22.69 0.48
CA LYS A 62 -0.44 -22.05 1.06
C LYS A 62 -0.39 -20.58 0.70
N MET A 63 -0.72 -20.25 -0.54
CA MET A 63 -0.81 -18.85 -0.99
C MET A 63 -1.98 -18.13 -0.31
N GLN A 64 -3.10 -18.80 -0.07
CA GLN A 64 -4.21 -18.26 0.72
C GLN A 64 -3.76 -17.92 2.15
N ARG A 65 -3.00 -18.80 2.80
CA ARG A 65 -2.42 -18.52 4.12
C ARG A 65 -1.44 -17.34 4.10
N ASN A 66 -0.62 -17.23 3.06
CA ASN A 66 0.26 -16.09 2.86
C ASN A 66 -0.53 -14.78 2.72
N ALA A 67 -1.61 -14.80 1.95
CA ALA A 67 -2.50 -13.64 1.78
C ALA A 67 -3.17 -13.24 3.10
N GLN A 68 -3.68 -14.22 3.87
CA GLN A 68 -4.28 -13.96 5.19
C GLN A 68 -3.26 -13.36 6.16
N PHE A 69 -2.05 -13.94 6.22
CA PHE A 69 -0.97 -13.41 7.05
C PHE A 69 -0.63 -11.96 6.71
N LEU A 70 -0.58 -11.60 5.42
CA LEU A 70 -0.35 -10.23 4.99
C LEU A 70 -1.52 -9.32 5.38
N ALA A 71 -2.77 -9.76 5.18
CA ALA A 71 -3.96 -8.99 5.55
C ALA A 71 -4.00 -8.67 7.04
N ASP A 72 -3.72 -9.65 7.90
CA ASP A 72 -3.70 -9.49 9.36
C ASP A 72 -2.61 -8.50 9.80
N TYR A 73 -1.44 -8.59 9.17
CA TYR A 73 -0.37 -7.63 9.43
C TYR A 73 -0.75 -6.22 9.01
N LEU A 74 -1.26 -6.05 7.79
CA LEU A 74 -1.68 -4.74 7.28
C LEU A 74 -2.78 -4.13 8.14
N LYS A 75 -3.74 -4.93 8.59
CA LYS A 75 -4.77 -4.50 9.54
C LYS A 75 -4.14 -3.98 10.84
N THR A 76 -3.17 -4.69 11.40
CA THR A 76 -2.47 -4.26 12.62
C THR A 76 -1.68 -2.97 12.40
N ALA A 77 -0.98 -2.86 11.27
CA ALA A 77 -0.11 -1.73 10.97
C ALA A 77 -0.88 -0.45 10.60
N THR A 78 -2.03 -0.58 9.91
CA THR A 78 -2.77 0.55 9.36
C THR A 78 -4.12 0.80 10.04
N GLY A 79 -4.67 -0.18 10.79
CA GLY A 79 -6.03 -0.16 11.31
C GLY A 79 -7.12 -0.38 10.26
N LYS A 80 -6.75 -0.76 9.01
CA LYS A 80 -7.66 -0.94 7.88
C LYS A 80 -7.84 -2.41 7.54
N ASP A 81 -9.03 -2.77 7.07
CA ASP A 81 -9.30 -4.12 6.59
C ASP A 81 -8.89 -4.28 5.11
N PHE A 82 -8.28 -5.42 4.79
CA PHE A 82 -7.88 -5.81 3.45
C PHE A 82 -8.58 -7.12 3.08
N VAL A 83 -9.32 -7.09 1.97
CA VAL A 83 -10.05 -8.26 1.48
C VAL A 83 -9.09 -9.16 0.71
N ILE A 84 -9.12 -10.47 1.01
CA ILE A 84 -8.39 -11.48 0.24
C ILE A 84 -9.35 -12.14 -0.77
N GLU A 85 -8.89 -12.30 -2.01
CA GLU A 85 -9.65 -12.91 -3.08
C GLU A 85 -8.76 -13.82 -3.95
N ALA A 86 -9.35 -14.86 -4.53
CA ALA A 86 -8.66 -15.64 -5.55
C ALA A 86 -8.52 -14.81 -6.84
N GLY A 87 -7.30 -14.77 -7.40
CA GLY A 87 -7.00 -14.04 -8.62
C GLY A 87 -5.49 -13.88 -8.79
N THR A 88 -5.05 -13.67 -10.02
CA THR A 88 -3.63 -13.53 -10.38
C THR A 88 -3.30 -12.18 -11.01
N GLU A 89 -4.29 -11.35 -11.26
CA GLU A 89 -4.15 -10.02 -11.86
C GLU A 89 -5.17 -9.05 -11.26
N GLY A 90 -4.80 -7.79 -11.13
CA GLY A 90 -5.71 -6.73 -10.67
C GLY A 90 -5.02 -5.39 -10.49
N LYS A 91 -5.79 -4.31 -10.69
CA LYS A 91 -5.38 -2.96 -10.31
C LYS A 91 -5.86 -2.66 -8.88
N ASN A 92 -5.18 -1.73 -8.22
CA ASN A 92 -5.43 -1.38 -6.82
C ASN A 92 -5.39 -2.62 -5.92
N ALA A 93 -4.38 -3.47 -6.13
CA ALA A 93 -4.23 -4.74 -5.45
C ALA A 93 -2.77 -5.05 -5.09
N ILE A 94 -2.62 -5.94 -4.10
CA ILE A 94 -1.37 -6.66 -3.83
C ILE A 94 -1.55 -8.06 -4.41
N VAL A 95 -0.80 -8.40 -5.44
CA VAL A 95 -0.89 -9.68 -6.13
C VAL A 95 0.22 -10.60 -5.66
N LEU A 96 -0.14 -11.73 -5.10
CA LEU A 96 0.76 -12.83 -4.75
C LEU A 96 0.75 -13.84 -5.89
N THR A 97 1.90 -14.16 -6.47
CA THR A 97 1.96 -15.06 -7.63
C THR A 97 3.18 -15.98 -7.59
N LEU A 98 3.06 -17.12 -8.27
CA LEU A 98 4.16 -18.03 -8.53
C LEU A 98 4.62 -17.84 -9.99
N GLY A 99 5.84 -18.28 -10.32
CA GLY A 99 6.29 -18.33 -11.70
C GLY A 99 7.55 -17.53 -12.02
N THR A 100 8.30 -17.10 -11.02
CA THR A 100 9.66 -16.58 -11.29
C THR A 100 10.60 -17.75 -11.61
N ALA A 101 11.37 -17.62 -12.70
CA ALA A 101 12.43 -18.58 -13.04
C ALA A 101 13.68 -18.27 -12.21
N ASN A 102 13.81 -18.90 -11.05
CA ASN A 102 15.00 -18.82 -10.21
C ASN A 102 15.24 -20.18 -9.56
N GLU A 103 16.50 -20.64 -9.55
CA GLU A 103 16.89 -21.91 -8.95
C GLU A 103 16.80 -21.92 -7.41
N ASN A 104 16.91 -20.74 -6.78
CA ASN A 104 16.71 -20.61 -5.35
C ASN A 104 15.21 -20.57 -5.01
N PRO A 105 14.66 -21.61 -4.35
CA PRO A 105 13.23 -21.69 -4.04
C PRO A 105 12.74 -20.60 -3.07
N GLU A 106 13.66 -19.95 -2.38
CA GLU A 106 13.35 -18.87 -1.42
C GLU A 106 13.48 -17.47 -2.03
N SER A 107 13.87 -17.37 -3.31
CA SER A 107 13.96 -16.10 -3.98
C SER A 107 12.58 -15.47 -4.21
N TYR A 108 12.56 -14.15 -4.34
CA TYR A 108 11.35 -13.39 -4.64
C TYR A 108 11.67 -12.14 -5.44
N GLN A 109 10.64 -11.63 -6.09
CA GLN A 109 10.59 -10.30 -6.66
C GLN A 109 9.45 -9.52 -6.01
N LEU A 110 9.73 -8.32 -5.53
CA LEU A 110 8.76 -7.37 -5.02
C LEU A 110 8.75 -6.16 -5.96
N LYS A 111 7.65 -5.95 -6.64
CA LYS A 111 7.48 -4.83 -7.58
C LYS A 111 6.35 -3.93 -7.11
N VAL A 112 6.63 -2.63 -7.00
CA VAL A 112 5.65 -1.60 -6.69
C VAL A 112 5.49 -0.71 -7.93
N THR A 113 4.26 -0.46 -8.33
CA THR A 113 3.89 0.45 -9.42
C THR A 113 2.69 1.27 -8.99
N GLY A 114 2.35 2.35 -9.68
CA GLY A 114 1.15 3.13 -9.38
C GLY A 114 -0.17 2.34 -9.43
N ASP A 115 -0.20 1.19 -10.13
CA ASP A 115 -1.38 0.33 -10.23
C ASP A 115 -1.51 -0.68 -9.08
N GLY A 116 -0.42 -1.02 -8.37
CA GLY A 116 -0.42 -2.01 -7.30
C GLY A 116 0.95 -2.56 -6.95
N ILE A 117 0.95 -3.61 -6.12
CA ILE A 117 2.12 -4.34 -5.67
C ILE A 117 2.05 -5.76 -6.19
N THR A 118 3.14 -6.28 -6.73
CA THR A 118 3.26 -7.70 -7.10
C THR A 118 4.39 -8.34 -6.29
N ILE A 119 4.10 -9.47 -5.64
CA ILE A 119 5.07 -10.30 -4.96
C ILE A 119 5.08 -11.66 -5.65
N ALA A 120 6.18 -11.96 -6.32
CA ALA A 120 6.36 -13.17 -7.10
C ALA A 120 7.52 -14.00 -6.56
N GLY A 121 7.39 -15.32 -6.57
CA GLY A 121 8.44 -16.25 -6.21
C GLY A 121 8.35 -17.56 -6.99
N PRO A 122 9.41 -18.39 -7.01
CA PRO A 122 9.35 -19.72 -7.60
C PRO A 122 8.53 -20.69 -6.74
N THR A 123 8.40 -20.40 -5.44
CA THR A 123 7.62 -21.18 -4.48
C THR A 123 6.82 -20.27 -3.55
N GLU A 124 5.89 -20.86 -2.79
CA GLU A 124 5.12 -20.15 -1.77
C GLU A 124 6.02 -19.61 -0.63
N ALA A 125 7.16 -20.27 -0.37
CA ALA A 125 8.17 -19.79 0.58
C ALA A 125 8.84 -18.52 0.07
N GLY A 126 9.22 -18.46 -1.20
CA GLY A 126 9.77 -17.25 -1.82
C GLY A 126 8.79 -16.08 -1.74
N VAL A 127 7.51 -16.31 -2.06
CA VAL A 127 6.48 -15.28 -1.91
C VAL A 127 6.35 -14.82 -0.45
N PHE A 128 6.41 -15.74 0.51
CA PHE A 128 6.39 -15.39 1.94
C PHE A 128 7.57 -14.48 2.33
N TYR A 129 8.78 -14.73 1.82
CA TYR A 129 9.93 -13.84 2.07
C TYR A 129 9.74 -12.46 1.42
N GLY A 130 9.13 -12.41 0.25
CA GLY A 130 8.73 -11.13 -0.37
C GLY A 130 7.72 -10.36 0.50
N ILE A 131 6.75 -11.05 1.11
CA ILE A 131 5.83 -10.47 2.09
C ILE A 131 6.59 -9.93 3.31
N GLN A 132 7.61 -10.64 3.83
CA GLN A 132 8.41 -10.13 4.96
C GLN A 132 9.16 -8.84 4.59
N SER A 133 9.66 -8.74 3.35
CA SER A 133 10.31 -7.52 2.86
C SER A 133 9.33 -6.36 2.75
N LEU A 134 8.15 -6.59 2.20
CA LEU A 134 7.08 -5.59 2.20
C LEU A 134 6.74 -5.13 3.62
N ARG A 135 6.53 -6.06 4.55
CA ARG A 135 6.22 -5.73 5.96
C ARG A 135 7.26 -4.82 6.60
N LYS A 136 8.55 -5.10 6.35
CA LYS A 136 9.65 -4.32 6.94
C LYS A 136 9.79 -2.94 6.31
N SER A 137 9.32 -2.74 5.09
CA SER A 137 9.31 -1.43 4.44
C SER A 137 8.18 -0.52 4.90
N LEU A 138 7.14 -1.08 5.52
CA LEU A 138 5.97 -0.31 5.93
C LEU A 138 6.19 0.38 7.29
N PRO A 139 5.86 1.67 7.42
CA PRO A 139 5.79 2.32 8.72
C PRO A 139 4.58 1.80 9.52
N VAL A 140 4.62 1.97 10.84
CA VAL A 140 3.41 1.83 11.66
C VAL A 140 2.58 3.09 11.47
N ALA A 141 1.45 2.97 10.78
CA ALA A 141 0.69 4.10 10.26
C ALA A 141 -0.82 3.96 10.55
N VAL A 142 -1.18 3.72 11.82
CA VAL A 142 -2.58 3.52 12.22
C VAL A 142 -3.42 4.72 11.80
N GLY A 143 -4.44 4.48 10.97
CA GLY A 143 -5.34 5.50 10.44
C GLY A 143 -4.81 6.30 9.24
N ALA A 144 -3.52 6.16 8.88
CA ALA A 144 -2.93 6.84 7.73
C ALA A 144 -2.93 5.96 6.47
N ASP A 145 -2.77 6.59 5.31
CA ASP A 145 -2.44 5.93 4.06
C ASP A 145 -0.91 5.83 3.91
N ILE A 146 -0.41 4.78 3.25
CA ILE A 146 1.03 4.59 3.06
C ILE A 146 1.36 4.74 1.58
N SER A 147 2.31 5.63 1.29
CA SER A 147 2.90 5.82 -0.04
C SER A 147 4.02 4.81 -0.24
N MET A 148 3.94 4.04 -1.31
CA MET A 148 4.87 2.99 -1.68
C MET A 148 5.68 3.36 -2.92
#